data_5f62dcb059f552dc8b891477a7c0c148
#
_entry.id   5f62dcb059f552dc8b891477a7c0c148
#
_cell.length_a   1.000
_cell.length_b   1.000
_cell.length_c   1.000
_cell.angle_alpha   90.00
_cell.angle_beta   90.00
_cell.angle_gamma   90.00
#
_symmetry.space_group_name_H-M   'P 1'
#
loop_
_entity.id
_entity.type
_entity.pdbx_description
1 polymer ?
#
loop_
_entity_poly.entity_id
_entity_poly.type
_entity_poly.pdbx_seq_one_letter_code
_entity_poly.pdbx_strand_id
1 'polypeptide(L)'
;MEIGTLYIVAIPIGNPDDITLRAIKTLEEVDVIICEEFKPARRFLKKHGLQKKELLQINEHNEKDESEAVLIRMLQNGESMALISDCGTPVFSDPGHFLIKTAVEFDIPVVPIPGVSSLMTTLSVLDFQPKQFVYGGFLSRDTKERSK
;
A
#
# COMPACT_ATOMS: atom_id res chain seq x y z
N MET A 1 23.43 -4.83 13.37
CA MET A 1 22.11 -5.41 13.02
C MET A 1 21.72 -4.81 11.67
N GLU A 2 21.26 -5.61 10.76
CA GLU A 2 20.70 -5.08 9.49
C GLU A 2 19.37 -4.39 9.80
N ILE A 3 19.16 -3.22 9.20
CA ILE A 3 17.90 -2.50 9.29
C ILE A 3 16.91 -3.19 8.33
N GLY A 4 15.65 -3.35 8.76
CA GLY A 4 14.60 -3.91 7.92
C GLY A 4 14.27 -3.02 6.72
N THR A 5 13.55 -3.57 5.74
CA THR A 5 13.11 -2.86 4.53
C THR A 5 11.59 -2.68 4.53
N LEU A 6 11.12 -1.49 4.21
CA LEU A 6 9.70 -1.20 3.99
C LEU A 6 9.35 -1.38 2.50
N TYR A 7 8.52 -2.37 2.20
CA TYR A 7 8.02 -2.61 0.85
C TYR A 7 6.63 -2.00 0.66
N ILE A 8 6.45 -1.26 -0.42
CA ILE A 8 5.15 -0.71 -0.81
C ILE A 8 4.59 -1.59 -1.92
N VAL A 9 3.63 -2.45 -1.59
CA VAL A 9 3.21 -3.56 -2.45
C VAL A 9 1.86 -3.30 -3.09
N ALA A 10 1.82 -3.22 -4.40
CA ALA A 10 0.56 -3.15 -5.16
C ALA A 10 -0.15 -4.51 -5.15
N ILE A 11 -1.46 -4.49 -4.86
CA ILE A 11 -2.33 -5.67 -4.86
C ILE A 11 -3.48 -5.50 -5.86
N PRO A 12 -4.23 -6.56 -6.21
CA PRO A 12 -5.30 -6.49 -7.20
C PRO A 12 -6.39 -5.45 -6.89
N ILE A 13 -7.00 -4.90 -7.94
CA ILE A 13 -8.12 -3.94 -7.86
C ILE A 13 -9.49 -4.58 -8.13
N GLY A 14 -9.58 -5.89 -8.20
CA GLY A 14 -10.83 -6.62 -8.44
C GLY A 14 -10.58 -8.06 -8.86
N ASN A 15 -9.79 -8.28 -9.91
CA ASN A 15 -9.38 -9.62 -10.31
C ASN A 15 -8.17 -10.09 -9.46
N PRO A 16 -8.30 -11.15 -8.67
CA PRO A 16 -7.20 -11.63 -7.82
C PRO A 16 -5.99 -12.14 -8.58
N ASP A 17 -6.13 -12.46 -9.87
CA ASP A 17 -5.03 -12.95 -10.70
C ASP A 17 -4.11 -11.81 -11.16
N ASP A 18 -4.53 -10.56 -10.98
CA ASP A 18 -3.73 -9.36 -11.30
C ASP A 18 -2.66 -9.05 -10.23
N ILE A 19 -2.16 -10.04 -9.54
CA ILE A 19 -1.02 -9.91 -8.62
C ILE A 19 0.27 -10.33 -9.32
N THR A 20 1.34 -9.58 -9.07
CA THR A 20 2.64 -9.95 -9.61
C THR A 20 3.29 -11.06 -8.79
N LEU A 21 4.08 -11.91 -9.45
CA LEU A 21 4.88 -12.94 -8.77
C LEU A 21 5.82 -12.33 -7.74
N ARG A 22 6.39 -11.15 -8.04
CA ARG A 22 7.26 -10.44 -7.10
C ARG A 22 6.51 -9.95 -5.87
N ALA A 23 5.26 -9.49 -6.02
CA ALA A 23 4.43 -9.10 -4.88
C ALA A 23 4.15 -10.29 -3.96
N ILE A 24 3.76 -11.45 -4.50
CA ILE A 24 3.55 -12.67 -3.71
C ILE A 24 4.81 -13.03 -2.95
N LYS A 25 5.96 -13.12 -3.64
CA LYS A 25 7.24 -13.47 -3.03
C LYS A 25 7.63 -12.49 -1.93
N THR A 26 7.50 -11.18 -2.16
CA THR A 26 7.77 -10.17 -1.13
C THR A 26 6.88 -10.35 0.08
N LEU A 27 5.56 -10.57 -0.11
CA LEU A 27 4.62 -10.81 0.99
C LEU A 27 4.89 -12.12 1.75
N GLU A 28 5.48 -13.13 1.09
CA GLU A 28 5.95 -14.36 1.74
C GLU A 28 7.21 -14.13 2.59
N GLU A 29 8.12 -13.30 2.13
CA GLU A 29 9.43 -13.07 2.75
C GLU A 29 9.40 -12.10 3.93
N VAL A 30 8.56 -11.06 3.91
CA VAL A 30 8.49 -10.06 5.00
C VAL A 30 8.01 -10.67 6.31
N ASP A 31 8.41 -10.05 7.42
CA ASP A 31 8.00 -10.48 8.77
C ASP A 31 6.55 -10.07 9.06
N VAL A 32 6.16 -8.87 8.67
CA VAL A 32 4.86 -8.27 8.98
C VAL A 32 4.24 -7.63 7.75
N ILE A 33 2.92 -7.71 7.63
CA ILE A 33 2.16 -6.99 6.61
C ILE A 33 1.33 -5.89 7.28
N ILE A 34 1.48 -4.67 6.80
CA ILE A 34 0.75 -3.51 7.25
C ILE A 34 -0.42 -3.30 6.28
N CYS A 35 -1.62 -3.11 6.80
CA CYS A 35 -2.83 -2.91 6.00
C CYS A 35 -3.71 -1.79 6.57
N GLU A 36 -4.59 -1.23 5.74
CA GLU A 36 -5.56 -0.22 6.17
C GLU A 36 -6.67 -0.86 6.99
N GLU A 37 -7.29 -1.93 6.49
CA GLU A 37 -8.31 -2.69 7.18
C GLU A 37 -8.00 -4.20 7.24
N PHE A 38 -8.20 -4.81 8.40
CA PHE A 38 -7.95 -6.24 8.59
C PHE A 38 -8.83 -7.16 7.73
N LYS A 39 -10.09 -6.80 7.51
CA LYS A 39 -11.03 -7.68 6.80
C LYS A 39 -10.70 -7.86 5.31
N PRO A 40 -10.46 -6.80 4.51
CA PRO A 40 -9.98 -6.94 3.14
C PRO A 40 -8.62 -7.64 3.07
N ALA A 41 -7.66 -7.24 3.92
CA ALA A 41 -6.32 -7.81 3.94
C ALA A 41 -6.36 -9.33 4.22
N ARG A 42 -7.08 -9.78 5.24
CA ARG A 42 -7.21 -11.22 5.54
C ARG A 42 -7.84 -12.01 4.41
N ARG A 43 -8.84 -11.44 3.71
CA ARG A 43 -9.47 -12.08 2.55
C ARG A 43 -8.46 -12.25 1.41
N PHE A 44 -7.71 -11.19 1.11
CA PHE A 44 -6.67 -11.20 0.10
C PHE A 44 -5.58 -12.24 0.44
N LEU A 45 -5.01 -12.18 1.63
CA LEU A 45 -3.94 -13.07 2.08
C LEU A 45 -4.36 -14.54 2.09
N LYS A 46 -5.59 -14.83 2.55
CA LYS A 46 -6.13 -16.18 2.52
C LYS A 46 -6.20 -16.76 1.11
N LYS A 47 -6.57 -15.93 0.13
CA LYS A 47 -6.67 -16.35 -1.28
C LYS A 47 -5.32 -16.75 -1.87
N HIS A 48 -4.24 -16.15 -1.37
CA HIS A 48 -2.87 -16.40 -1.83
C HIS A 48 -2.05 -17.29 -0.88
N GLY A 49 -2.69 -17.95 0.09
CA GLY A 49 -2.00 -18.88 1.01
C GLY A 49 -1.17 -18.20 2.11
N LEU A 50 -1.32 -16.89 2.30
CA LEU A 50 -0.53 -16.05 3.22
C LEU A 50 -1.23 -15.74 4.55
N GLN A 51 -2.25 -16.52 4.93
CA GLN A 51 -3.10 -16.26 6.09
C GLN A 51 -2.40 -16.33 7.45
N LYS A 52 -1.18 -16.85 7.51
CA LYS A 52 -0.39 -16.97 8.76
C LYS A 52 0.48 -15.74 9.04
N LYS A 53 0.55 -14.78 8.13
CA LYS A 53 1.35 -13.56 8.32
C LYS A 53 0.76 -12.69 9.42
N GLU A 54 1.65 -12.10 10.22
CA GLU A 54 1.28 -11.06 11.17
C GLU A 54 0.77 -9.84 10.42
N LEU A 55 -0.33 -9.25 10.92
CA LEU A 55 -0.93 -8.05 10.39
C LEU A 55 -0.88 -6.92 11.40
N LEU A 56 -0.45 -5.76 10.97
CA LEU A 56 -0.62 -4.49 11.66
C LEU A 56 -1.58 -3.59 10.88
N GLN A 57 -2.34 -2.80 11.59
CA GLN A 57 -3.29 -1.87 10.97
C GLN A 57 -2.79 -0.44 11.09
N ILE A 58 -2.66 0.24 9.94
CA ILE A 58 -2.44 1.68 9.86
C ILE A 58 -3.56 2.30 9.04
N ASN A 59 -4.32 3.19 9.66
CA ASN A 59 -5.40 3.95 9.05
C ASN A 59 -5.26 5.44 9.38
N GLU A 60 -6.12 6.28 8.82
CA GLU A 60 -6.07 7.74 9.00
C GLU A 60 -6.16 8.22 10.47
N HIS A 61 -6.68 7.37 11.38
CA HIS A 61 -6.87 7.73 12.79
C HIS A 61 -5.67 7.37 13.68
N ASN A 62 -4.89 6.33 13.31
CA ASN A 62 -3.78 5.82 14.11
C ASN A 62 -2.42 5.93 13.40
N GLU A 63 -2.37 6.49 12.20
CA GLU A 63 -1.20 6.44 11.34
C GLU A 63 0.09 6.89 12.02
N LYS A 64 0.03 7.96 12.82
CA LYS A 64 1.21 8.51 13.48
C LYS A 64 1.76 7.56 14.54
N ASP A 65 0.92 7.13 15.46
CA ASP A 65 1.34 6.32 16.61
C ASP A 65 1.78 4.92 16.17
N GLU A 66 1.02 4.30 15.27
CA GLU A 66 1.37 2.97 14.74
C GLU A 66 2.61 2.99 13.84
N SER A 67 2.82 4.08 13.08
CA SER A 67 4.03 4.23 12.27
C SER A 67 5.28 4.28 13.14
N GLU A 68 5.24 4.98 14.27
CA GLU A 68 6.37 5.01 15.21
C GLU A 68 6.68 3.61 15.77
N ALA A 69 5.67 2.83 16.15
CA ALA A 69 5.84 1.46 16.62
C ALA A 69 6.43 0.54 15.55
N VAL A 70 5.97 0.66 14.31
CA VAL A 70 6.50 -0.05 13.14
C VAL A 70 7.98 0.25 12.94
N LEU A 71 8.36 1.53 12.95
CA LEU A 71 9.74 1.96 12.75
C LEU A 71 10.68 1.46 13.83
N ILE A 72 10.23 1.44 15.10
CA ILE A 72 11.00 0.87 16.20
C ILE A 72 11.30 -0.61 15.93
N ARG A 73 10.33 -1.40 15.51
CA ARG A 73 10.52 -2.82 15.17
C ARG A 73 11.54 -3.00 14.03
N MET A 74 11.44 -2.18 12.98
CA MET A 74 12.35 -2.25 11.83
C MET A 74 13.79 -1.88 12.21
N LEU A 75 13.98 -0.84 13.03
CA LEU A 75 15.29 -0.37 13.45
C LEU A 75 15.95 -1.26 14.50
N GLN A 76 15.20 -1.76 15.48
CA GLN A 76 15.73 -2.52 16.59
C GLN A 76 15.83 -4.02 16.32
N ASN A 77 14.85 -4.58 15.61
CA ASN A 77 14.76 -6.01 15.34
C ASN A 77 15.20 -6.38 13.92
N GLY A 78 15.38 -5.41 13.03
CA GLY A 78 15.68 -5.67 11.61
C GLY A 78 14.51 -6.26 10.83
N GLU A 79 13.28 -6.15 11.35
CA GLU A 79 12.09 -6.71 10.71
C GLU A 79 11.79 -5.98 9.39
N SER A 80 11.62 -6.73 8.32
CA SER A 80 11.14 -6.20 7.03
C SER A 80 9.62 -6.26 6.97
N MET A 81 9.00 -5.21 6.45
CA MET A 81 7.55 -5.08 6.44
C MET A 81 7.02 -4.69 5.06
N ALA A 82 5.80 -5.11 4.76
CA ALA A 82 5.11 -4.74 3.53
C ALA A 82 3.84 -3.94 3.84
N LEU A 83 3.71 -2.76 3.24
CA LEU A 83 2.48 -1.97 3.27
C LEU A 83 1.63 -2.32 2.05
N ILE A 84 0.39 -2.72 2.29
CA ILE A 84 -0.65 -2.91 1.28
C ILE A 84 -1.85 -2.00 1.57
N SER A 85 -2.55 -1.55 0.54
CA SER A 85 -3.86 -0.91 0.67
C SER A 85 -4.99 -1.94 0.62
N ASP A 86 -6.23 -1.51 0.70
CA ASP A 86 -7.39 -2.37 0.50
C ASP A 86 -7.50 -2.86 -0.95
N CYS A 87 -6.98 -2.08 -1.92
CA CYS A 87 -6.84 -2.47 -3.33
C CYS A 87 -5.85 -1.56 -4.07
N GLY A 88 -5.16 -2.09 -5.07
CA GLY A 88 -4.25 -1.34 -5.93
C GLY A 88 -2.92 -0.99 -5.30
N THR A 89 -2.35 0.13 -5.73
CA THR A 89 -1.06 0.66 -5.25
C THR A 89 -1.29 1.55 -4.02
N PRO A 90 -0.64 1.26 -2.88
CA PRO A 90 -0.84 2.00 -1.64
C PRO A 90 -0.39 3.46 -1.69
N VAL A 91 -0.77 4.24 -0.68
CA VAL A 91 -0.30 5.59 -0.30
C VAL A 91 -0.83 6.73 -1.16
N PHE A 92 -1.03 6.56 -2.44
CA PHE A 92 -1.42 7.66 -3.33
C PHE A 92 -2.73 8.37 -2.90
N SER A 93 -3.70 7.61 -2.42
CA SER A 93 -4.96 8.12 -1.84
C SER A 93 -5.35 7.39 -0.55
N ASP A 94 -4.41 6.65 0.03
CA ASP A 94 -4.57 5.78 1.18
C ASP A 94 -3.62 6.21 2.31
N PRO A 95 -3.80 5.75 3.54
CA PRO A 95 -2.87 5.94 4.64
C PRO A 95 -1.48 5.36 4.32
N GLY A 96 -0.44 5.85 5.02
CA GLY A 96 0.95 5.37 4.90
C GLY A 96 1.96 6.44 4.49
N HIS A 97 1.49 7.65 4.18
CA HIS A 97 2.41 8.74 3.84
C HIS A 97 3.32 9.11 5.01
N PHE A 98 2.78 9.18 6.22
CA PHE A 98 3.56 9.46 7.42
C PHE A 98 4.60 8.36 7.68
N LEU A 99 4.22 7.09 7.54
CA LEU A 99 5.13 5.95 7.66
C LEU A 99 6.30 6.05 6.67
N ILE A 100 6.03 6.33 5.40
CA ILE A 100 7.08 6.47 4.37
C ILE A 100 7.98 7.65 4.68
N LYS A 101 7.40 8.81 5.00
CA LYS A 101 8.15 10.01 5.35
C LYS A 101 9.13 9.74 6.48
N THR A 102 8.64 9.14 7.56
CA THR A 102 9.47 8.86 8.73
C THR A 102 10.48 7.74 8.46
N ALA A 103 10.13 6.72 7.69
CA ALA A 103 11.09 5.70 7.25
C ALA A 103 12.28 6.31 6.51
N VAL A 104 12.03 7.25 5.60
CA VAL A 104 13.07 7.99 4.87
C VAL A 104 13.91 8.87 5.82
N GLU A 105 13.29 9.53 6.80
CA GLU A 105 14.00 10.35 7.79
C GLU A 105 14.96 9.53 8.67
N PHE A 106 14.69 8.24 8.85
CA PHE A 106 15.53 7.30 9.62
C PHE A 106 16.39 6.37 8.75
N ASP A 107 16.57 6.71 7.47
CA ASP A 107 17.37 5.94 6.51
C ASP A 107 16.91 4.46 6.36
N ILE A 108 15.64 4.15 6.63
CA ILE A 108 15.06 2.84 6.37
C ILE A 108 14.81 2.71 4.87
N PRO A 109 15.31 1.65 4.22
CA PRO A 109 15.06 1.44 2.79
C PRO A 109 13.55 1.31 2.50
N VAL A 110 13.04 2.13 1.58
CA VAL A 110 11.66 2.04 1.08
C VAL A 110 11.69 1.56 -0.37
N VAL A 111 11.10 0.39 -0.63
CA VAL A 111 11.17 -0.28 -1.93
C VAL A 111 9.78 -0.46 -2.53
N PRO A 112 9.47 0.14 -3.69
CA PRO A 112 8.21 -0.10 -4.37
C PRO A 112 8.20 -1.48 -5.06
N ILE A 113 7.09 -2.19 -4.92
CA ILE A 113 6.78 -3.41 -5.67
C ILE A 113 5.65 -3.07 -6.64
N PRO A 114 5.96 -2.74 -7.90
CA PRO A 114 4.99 -2.29 -8.89
C PRO A 114 3.94 -3.37 -9.18
N GLY A 115 2.76 -2.91 -9.51
CA GLY A 115 1.65 -3.79 -9.90
C GLY A 115 0.47 -2.99 -10.41
N VAL A 116 -0.72 -3.39 -10.06
CA VAL A 116 -1.97 -2.80 -10.54
C VAL A 116 -2.15 -1.36 -10.06
N SER A 117 -2.58 -0.51 -10.98
CA SER A 117 -2.97 0.88 -10.74
C SER A 117 -4.26 1.19 -11.49
N SER A 118 -5.32 1.58 -10.79
CA SER A 118 -6.59 1.98 -11.41
C SER A 118 -6.41 3.18 -12.35
N LEU A 119 -5.53 4.12 -11.98
CA LEU A 119 -5.18 5.27 -12.82
C LEU A 119 -4.60 4.82 -14.16
N MET A 120 -3.55 4.01 -14.15
CA MET A 120 -2.89 3.54 -15.38
C MET A 120 -3.80 2.62 -16.17
N THR A 121 -4.59 1.78 -15.53
CA THR A 121 -5.57 0.92 -16.18
C THR A 121 -6.62 1.76 -16.92
N THR A 122 -7.12 2.83 -16.31
CA THR A 122 -8.05 3.75 -16.95
C THR A 122 -7.43 4.47 -18.15
N LEU A 123 -6.23 5.01 -17.99
CA LEU A 123 -5.53 5.73 -19.06
C LEU A 123 -5.21 4.82 -20.26
N SER A 124 -4.98 3.53 -20.03
CA SER A 124 -4.62 2.58 -21.10
C SER A 124 -5.75 2.23 -22.07
N VAL A 125 -7.00 2.49 -21.70
CA VAL A 125 -8.20 2.17 -22.52
C VAL A 125 -8.88 3.40 -23.12
N LEU A 126 -8.25 4.57 -23.02
CA LEU A 126 -8.78 5.78 -23.66
C LEU A 126 -8.67 5.68 -25.19
N ASP A 127 -9.66 6.18 -25.88
CA ASP A 127 -9.71 6.27 -27.36
C ASP A 127 -8.87 7.44 -27.92
N PHE A 128 -8.21 8.21 -27.04
CA PHE A 128 -7.30 9.30 -27.39
C PHE A 128 -6.03 9.20 -26.53
N GLN A 129 -4.93 9.77 -27.01
CA GLN A 129 -3.66 9.80 -26.28
C GLN A 129 -3.55 11.10 -25.48
N PRO A 130 -3.69 11.06 -24.13
CA PRO A 130 -3.51 12.23 -23.32
C PRO A 130 -2.01 12.61 -23.27
N LYS A 131 -1.68 13.84 -23.67
CA LYS A 131 -0.32 14.38 -23.53
C LYS A 131 -0.04 14.87 -22.10
N GLN A 132 -1.10 15.31 -21.42
CA GLN A 132 -1.07 15.79 -20.04
C GLN A 132 -2.39 15.43 -19.36
N PHE A 133 -2.33 15.15 -18.08
CA PHE A 133 -3.51 15.00 -17.24
C PHE A 133 -3.23 15.55 -15.84
N VAL A 134 -4.29 15.91 -15.13
CA VAL A 134 -4.23 16.37 -13.75
C VAL A 134 -5.06 15.42 -12.88
N TYR A 135 -4.44 14.91 -11.83
CA TYR A 135 -5.18 14.16 -10.80
C TYR A 135 -5.81 15.16 -9.83
N GLY A 136 -7.12 15.27 -9.89
CA GLY A 136 -7.89 16.21 -9.06
C GLY A 136 -8.31 15.66 -7.68
N GLY A 137 -7.91 14.44 -7.33
CA GLY A 137 -8.38 13.77 -6.13
C GLY A 137 -9.81 13.23 -6.25
N PHE A 138 -10.42 12.92 -5.11
CA PHE A 138 -11.82 12.49 -5.06
C PHE A 138 -12.77 13.68 -5.27
N LEU A 139 -13.82 13.44 -6.01
CA LEU A 139 -14.91 14.41 -6.14
C LEU A 139 -15.63 14.57 -4.80
N SER A 140 -16.13 15.79 -4.53
CA SER A 140 -16.94 16.05 -3.35
C SER A 140 -18.15 15.10 -3.27
N ARG A 141 -18.44 14.63 -2.07
CA ARG A 141 -19.67 13.86 -1.80
C ARG A 141 -20.92 14.73 -1.89
N ASP A 142 -20.78 16.06 -1.70
CA ASP A 142 -21.88 17.01 -1.91
C ASP A 142 -22.18 17.19 -3.40
N THR A 143 -23.43 16.92 -3.79
CA THR A 143 -23.88 16.98 -5.18
C THR A 143 -23.77 18.40 -5.76
N LYS A 144 -23.97 19.45 -4.96
CA LYS A 144 -23.88 20.84 -5.42
C LYS A 144 -22.43 21.28 -5.67
N GLU A 145 -21.49 20.80 -4.85
CA GLU A 145 -20.06 21.07 -5.05
C GLU A 145 -19.52 20.29 -6.23
N ARG A 146 -19.97 19.03 -6.42
CA ARG A 146 -19.56 18.16 -7.52
C ARG A 146 -20.04 18.65 -8.89
N SER A 147 -21.11 19.47 -8.95
CA SER A 147 -21.69 20.01 -10.19
C SER A 147 -21.07 21.34 -10.64
N LYS A 148 -20.13 21.90 -9.87
CA LYS A 148 -19.33 23.07 -10.24
C LYS A 148 -18.08 22.68 -11.01
#